data_f6fc10491318c0dc86efd3a1de30a9bf
#
_entry.id   f6fc10491318c0dc86efd3a1de30a9bf
#
_cell.length_a   1.000
_cell.length_b   1.000
_cell.length_c   1.000
_cell.angle_alpha   90.00
_cell.angle_beta   90.00
_cell.angle_gamma   90.00
#
_symmetry.space_group_name_H-M   'P 1'
#
loop_
_entity.id
_entity.type
_entity.pdbx_description
1 polymer ?
#
loop_
_entity_poly.entity_id
_entity_poly.type
_entity_poly.pdbx_seq_one_letter_code
_entity_poly.pdbx_strand_id
1 'polypeptide(L)'
;MSNVRRAFTIMLPLPNVVVVPEFLSEPELLFQDLVRFVRWDERLRARKTASFGVSYDYSGMTYPEVEMPSSLAEVGRLVGRELGFEPNNCLLNYYLDGESAMGFHSDSTEELAAGTGVAIVSLGSEREMKFRYKLDRSHEVGRTLQAGSLLYMTGEFQAHWLHAIPKAPGAGPRVSLTFRRIVKKSNA
;
A
#
# COMPACT_ATOMS: atom_id res chain seq x y z
N MET A 1 52.75 0.65 -19.71
CA MET A 1 52.04 0.51 -18.45
C MET A 1 50.59 0.93 -18.64
N SER A 2 49.72 -0.04 -18.86
CA SER A 2 48.29 0.20 -19.13
C SER A 2 47.54 0.34 -17.82
N ASN A 3 47.02 1.56 -17.55
CA ASN A 3 46.13 1.84 -16.45
C ASN A 3 44.75 1.21 -16.70
N VAL A 4 44.53 0.00 -16.19
CA VAL A 4 43.20 -0.63 -16.14
C VAL A 4 42.41 0.11 -15.02
N ARG A 5 41.58 1.09 -15.43
CA ARG A 5 40.55 1.64 -14.54
C ARG A 5 39.56 0.52 -14.23
N ARG A 6 39.62 -0.01 -13.02
CA ARG A 6 38.53 -0.85 -12.48
C ARG A 6 37.28 0.01 -12.42
N ALA A 7 36.33 -0.27 -13.34
CA ALA A 7 35.00 0.27 -13.22
C ALA A 7 34.33 -0.37 -11.97
N PHE A 8 34.18 0.41 -10.91
CA PHE A 8 33.32 0.01 -9.80
C PHE A 8 31.88 0.05 -10.30
N THR A 9 31.28 -1.10 -10.53
CA THR A 9 29.85 -1.19 -10.77
C THR A 9 29.14 -0.82 -9.48
N ILE A 10 28.60 0.39 -9.39
CA ILE A 10 27.75 0.79 -8.26
C ILE A 10 26.46 -0.02 -8.41
N MET A 11 26.28 -1.02 -7.54
CA MET A 11 24.99 -1.71 -7.44
C MET A 11 23.98 -0.73 -6.84
N LEU A 12 22.97 -0.37 -7.64
CA LEU A 12 21.86 0.44 -7.15
C LEU A 12 21.03 -0.38 -6.13
N PRO A 13 20.53 0.24 -5.06
CA PRO A 13 19.75 -0.46 -4.04
C PRO A 13 18.45 -1.04 -4.63
N LEU A 14 18.01 -2.18 -4.12
CA LEU A 14 16.69 -2.73 -4.40
C LEU A 14 15.73 -2.36 -3.25
N PRO A 15 14.43 -2.16 -3.56
CA PRO A 15 13.44 -1.90 -2.52
C PRO A 15 13.30 -3.12 -1.61
N ASN A 16 13.49 -2.92 -0.31
CA ASN A 16 13.26 -3.95 0.70
C ASN A 16 11.77 -4.04 1.00
N VAL A 17 11.08 -4.86 0.23
CA VAL A 17 9.64 -5.14 0.38
C VAL A 17 9.43 -6.65 0.48
N VAL A 18 8.47 -7.06 1.30
CA VAL A 18 8.02 -8.46 1.38
C VAL A 18 6.76 -8.59 0.52
N VAL A 19 6.72 -9.63 -0.31
CA VAL A 19 5.54 -9.98 -1.10
C VAL A 19 5.14 -11.41 -0.77
N VAL A 20 3.90 -11.60 -0.33
CA VAL A 20 3.30 -12.91 -0.08
C VAL A 20 2.22 -13.11 -1.15
N PRO A 21 2.48 -13.91 -2.18
CA PRO A 21 1.46 -14.26 -3.17
C PRO A 21 0.38 -15.14 -2.53
N GLU A 22 -0.83 -15.10 -3.06
CA GLU A 22 -1.94 -15.96 -2.59
C GLU A 22 -2.20 -15.88 -1.07
N PHE A 23 -1.97 -14.69 -0.49
CA PHE A 23 -2.18 -14.45 0.94
C PHE A 23 -3.65 -14.61 1.36
N LEU A 24 -4.61 -14.28 0.48
CA LEU A 24 -6.03 -14.56 0.66
C LEU A 24 -6.48 -15.68 -0.28
N SER A 25 -7.24 -16.63 0.25
CA SER A 25 -7.78 -17.75 -0.53
C SER A 25 -8.94 -17.36 -1.44
N GLU A 26 -9.78 -16.40 -1.03
CA GLU A 26 -11.01 -15.99 -1.73
C GLU A 26 -11.08 -14.47 -1.94
N PRO A 27 -10.09 -13.86 -2.65
CA PRO A 27 -10.02 -12.42 -2.79
C PRO A 27 -11.19 -11.83 -3.59
N GLU A 28 -11.80 -12.60 -4.49
CA GLU A 28 -12.89 -12.14 -5.35
C GLU A 28 -14.17 -11.88 -4.57
N LEU A 29 -14.54 -12.77 -3.63
CA LEU A 29 -15.72 -12.58 -2.78
C LEU A 29 -15.61 -11.30 -1.95
N LEU A 30 -14.45 -11.10 -1.32
CA LEU A 30 -14.20 -9.89 -0.55
C LEU A 30 -14.23 -8.63 -1.44
N PHE A 31 -13.67 -8.69 -2.65
CA PHE A 31 -13.71 -7.60 -3.60
C PHE A 31 -15.14 -7.17 -3.92
N GLN A 32 -15.99 -8.12 -4.28
CA GLN A 32 -17.40 -7.87 -4.64
C GLN A 32 -18.18 -7.26 -3.47
N ASP A 33 -18.00 -7.79 -2.26
CA ASP A 33 -18.63 -7.26 -1.06
C ASP A 33 -18.21 -5.81 -0.78
N LEU A 34 -16.92 -5.51 -0.85
CA LEU A 34 -16.41 -4.16 -0.60
C LEU A 34 -16.93 -3.17 -1.65
N VAL A 35 -16.90 -3.53 -2.93
CA VAL A 35 -17.40 -2.65 -3.99
C VAL A 35 -18.89 -2.35 -3.80
N ARG A 36 -19.67 -3.32 -3.35
CA ARG A 36 -21.12 -3.23 -3.19
C ARG A 36 -21.54 -2.48 -1.92
N PHE A 37 -20.86 -2.72 -0.79
CA PHE A 37 -21.37 -2.31 0.52
C PHE A 37 -20.58 -1.17 1.17
N VAL A 38 -19.35 -0.87 0.73
CA VAL A 38 -18.59 0.25 1.28
C VAL A 38 -19.16 1.58 0.78
N ARG A 39 -19.34 2.50 1.71
CA ARG A 39 -19.63 3.90 1.36
C ARG A 39 -18.33 4.60 0.97
N TRP A 40 -18.14 4.78 -0.32
CA TRP A 40 -16.94 5.38 -0.87
C TRP A 40 -16.93 6.91 -0.81
N ASP A 41 -15.79 7.47 -0.42
CA ASP A 41 -15.49 8.90 -0.57
C ASP A 41 -14.98 9.17 -1.99
N GLU A 42 -15.61 10.09 -2.69
CA GLU A 42 -15.34 10.42 -4.10
C GLU A 42 -14.63 11.77 -4.28
N ARG A 43 -14.14 12.39 -3.19
CA ARG A 43 -13.45 13.69 -3.25
C ARG A 43 -12.15 13.63 -4.06
N LEU A 44 -11.49 12.48 -4.14
CA LEU A 44 -10.32 12.25 -4.99
C LEU A 44 -10.75 11.82 -6.39
N ARG A 45 -10.35 12.59 -7.41
CA ARG A 45 -10.71 12.29 -8.81
C ARG A 45 -10.10 10.99 -9.35
N ALA A 46 -8.91 10.62 -8.87
CA ALA A 46 -8.13 9.52 -9.42
C ALA A 46 -8.56 8.14 -8.88
N ARG A 47 -9.33 8.09 -7.79
CA ARG A 47 -9.80 6.87 -7.14
C ARG A 47 -10.79 7.22 -6.02
N LYS A 48 -11.60 6.27 -5.61
CA LYS A 48 -12.45 6.40 -4.42
C LYS A 48 -11.72 5.88 -3.20
N THR A 49 -12.08 6.35 -2.00
CA THR A 49 -11.43 5.96 -0.75
C THR A 49 -12.44 5.67 0.35
N ALA A 50 -12.03 4.86 1.34
CA ALA A 50 -12.73 4.68 2.60
C ALA A 50 -11.71 4.33 3.68
N SER A 51 -11.96 4.67 4.94
CA SER A 51 -11.08 4.34 6.06
C SER A 51 -11.87 3.74 7.21
N PHE A 52 -11.30 2.72 7.84
CA PHE A 52 -11.88 2.00 8.98
C PHE A 52 -10.84 1.81 10.08
N GLY A 53 -11.31 1.65 11.30
CA GLY A 53 -10.48 1.61 12.50
C GLY A 53 -10.23 3.01 13.05
N VAL A 54 -9.09 3.22 13.69
CA VAL A 54 -8.74 4.52 14.28
C VAL A 54 -8.68 5.62 13.22
N SER A 55 -8.96 6.86 13.62
CA SER A 55 -8.95 8.01 12.72
C SER A 55 -7.59 8.14 12.01
N TYR A 56 -7.60 8.59 10.77
CA TYR A 56 -6.41 8.67 9.93
C TYR A 56 -6.45 9.90 9.00
N ASP A 57 -5.33 10.60 8.92
CA ASP A 57 -5.16 11.73 8.01
C ASP A 57 -4.51 11.26 6.71
N TYR A 58 -5.21 11.52 5.59
CA TYR A 58 -4.76 11.09 4.28
C TYR A 58 -5.07 12.13 3.20
N SER A 59 -4.06 12.50 2.42
CA SER A 59 -4.20 13.46 1.31
C SER A 59 -4.91 14.78 1.69
N GLY A 60 -4.61 15.32 2.87
CA GLY A 60 -5.24 16.55 3.39
C GLY A 60 -6.67 16.38 3.87
N MET A 61 -7.14 15.15 4.04
CA MET A 61 -8.47 14.81 4.55
C MET A 61 -8.33 14.00 5.85
N THR A 62 -9.12 14.33 6.85
CA THR A 62 -9.25 13.53 8.07
C THR A 62 -10.38 12.53 7.90
N TYR A 63 -10.08 11.25 8.06
CA TYR A 63 -11.07 10.18 8.18
C TYR A 63 -11.33 9.94 9.67
N PRO A 64 -12.59 10.07 10.13
CA PRO A 64 -12.93 9.79 11.51
C PRO A 64 -12.72 8.32 11.84
N GLU A 65 -12.68 8.01 13.12
CA GLU A 65 -12.73 6.64 13.59
C GLU A 65 -14.06 6.00 13.21
N VAL A 66 -13.99 4.85 12.54
CA VAL A 66 -15.14 4.06 12.10
C VAL A 66 -14.86 2.60 12.41
N GLU A 67 -15.82 1.89 12.99
CA GLU A 67 -15.68 0.47 13.28
C GLU A 67 -15.29 -0.32 12.03
N MET A 68 -14.29 -1.19 12.18
CA MET A 68 -13.82 -2.02 11.09
C MET A 68 -14.81 -3.17 10.85
N PRO A 69 -15.38 -3.32 9.63
CA PRO A 69 -16.23 -4.46 9.30
C PRO A 69 -15.54 -5.79 9.60
N SER A 70 -16.31 -6.80 10.00
CA SER A 70 -15.78 -8.11 10.40
C SER A 70 -14.89 -8.76 9.32
N SER A 71 -15.24 -8.60 8.05
CA SER A 71 -14.42 -9.09 6.92
C SER A 71 -13.06 -8.41 6.85
N LEU A 72 -12.98 -7.10 7.03
CA LEU A 72 -11.71 -6.38 7.07
C LEU A 72 -10.91 -6.67 8.35
N ALA A 73 -11.59 -6.82 9.49
CA ALA A 73 -10.95 -7.22 10.75
C ALA A 73 -10.32 -8.62 10.65
N GLU A 74 -10.96 -9.56 9.92
CA GLU A 74 -10.39 -10.88 9.65
C GLU A 74 -9.10 -10.76 8.83
N VAL A 75 -9.11 -9.98 7.74
CA VAL A 75 -7.90 -9.73 6.94
C VAL A 75 -6.83 -9.07 7.80
N GLY A 76 -7.18 -8.11 8.66
CA GLY A 76 -6.26 -7.48 9.62
C GLY A 76 -5.60 -8.50 10.55
N ARG A 77 -6.37 -9.49 11.06
CA ARG A 77 -5.81 -10.58 11.87
C ARG A 77 -4.86 -11.49 11.09
N LEU A 78 -5.16 -11.76 9.80
CA LEU A 78 -4.24 -12.49 8.93
C LEU A 78 -2.93 -11.72 8.74
N VAL A 79 -3.01 -10.42 8.45
CA VAL A 79 -1.85 -9.52 8.37
C VAL A 79 -1.06 -9.55 9.67
N GLY A 80 -1.75 -9.52 10.82
CA GLY A 80 -1.11 -9.59 12.15
C GLY A 80 -0.32 -10.87 12.37
N ARG A 81 -0.87 -12.01 11.96
CA ARG A 81 -0.17 -13.31 12.04
C ARG A 81 1.05 -13.38 11.13
N GLU A 82 0.94 -12.83 9.92
CA GLU A 82 2.03 -12.87 8.94
C GLU A 82 3.18 -11.92 9.30
N LEU A 83 2.85 -10.71 9.77
CA LEU A 83 3.84 -9.64 9.95
C LEU A 83 4.21 -9.35 11.41
N GLY A 84 3.57 -10.00 12.37
CA GLY A 84 3.89 -9.87 13.79
C GLY A 84 3.40 -8.58 14.46
N PHE A 85 2.43 -7.85 13.86
CA PHE A 85 1.80 -6.70 14.48
C PHE A 85 0.32 -6.62 14.11
N GLU A 86 -0.54 -6.28 15.06
CA GLU A 86 -1.97 -6.10 14.79
C GLU A 86 -2.26 -4.70 14.24
N PRO A 87 -2.74 -4.56 13.00
CA PRO A 87 -3.18 -3.28 12.48
C PRO A 87 -4.48 -2.83 13.18
N ASN A 88 -4.64 -1.52 13.32
CA ASN A 88 -5.84 -0.91 13.88
C ASN A 88 -6.48 0.14 12.95
N ASN A 89 -5.94 0.28 11.75
CA ASN A 89 -6.49 1.11 10.69
C ASN A 89 -6.37 0.38 9.34
N CYS A 90 -7.37 0.55 8.50
CA CYS A 90 -7.38 0.10 7.11
C CYS A 90 -7.91 1.21 6.21
N LEU A 91 -7.03 1.78 5.37
CA LEU A 91 -7.41 2.69 4.30
C LEU A 91 -7.63 1.90 3.01
N LEU A 92 -8.80 2.02 2.42
CA LEU A 92 -9.16 1.44 1.14
C LEU A 92 -8.95 2.45 0.02
N ASN A 93 -8.35 2.01 -1.09
CA ASN A 93 -8.31 2.77 -2.34
C ASN A 93 -8.97 1.93 -3.43
N TYR A 94 -10.02 2.46 -4.04
CA TYR A 94 -10.74 1.82 -5.13
C TYR A 94 -10.40 2.51 -6.45
N TYR A 95 -9.65 1.82 -7.28
CA TYR A 95 -9.33 2.17 -8.66
C TYR A 95 -10.42 1.58 -9.55
N LEU A 96 -11.21 2.44 -10.19
CA LEU A 96 -12.38 2.03 -10.96
C LEU A 96 -12.00 1.28 -12.25
N ASP A 97 -10.85 1.63 -12.80
CA ASP A 97 -10.36 1.13 -14.08
C ASP A 97 -8.84 1.35 -14.22
N GLY A 98 -8.30 1.06 -15.39
CA GLY A 98 -6.90 1.28 -15.71
C GLY A 98 -6.47 2.74 -15.82
N GLU A 99 -7.40 3.71 -15.94
CA GLU A 99 -7.10 5.14 -15.95
C GLU A 99 -6.93 5.70 -14.53
N SER A 100 -7.52 5.04 -13.55
CA SER A 100 -7.32 5.33 -12.12
C SER A 100 -5.87 5.06 -11.71
N ALA A 101 -5.24 5.99 -10.98
CA ALA A 101 -3.82 5.94 -10.67
C ALA A 101 -3.49 6.57 -9.30
N MET A 102 -2.28 6.33 -8.83
CA MET A 102 -1.67 7.01 -7.69
C MET A 102 -0.24 7.41 -8.07
N GLY A 103 0.08 8.69 -8.00
CA GLY A 103 1.41 9.20 -8.29
C GLY A 103 2.46 8.75 -7.26
N PHE A 104 3.74 8.98 -7.57
CA PHE A 104 4.85 8.67 -6.67
C PHE A 104 4.77 9.45 -5.36
N HIS A 105 4.72 8.74 -4.24
CA HIS A 105 4.68 9.28 -2.89
C HIS A 105 5.35 8.30 -1.92
N SER A 106 5.59 8.72 -0.70
CA SER A 106 5.84 7.84 0.45
C SER A 106 4.74 8.07 1.48
N ASP A 107 4.40 7.00 2.22
CA ASP A 107 3.48 7.12 3.33
C ASP A 107 4.15 7.85 4.51
N SER A 108 3.38 8.61 5.28
CA SER A 108 3.84 9.15 6.55
C SER A 108 4.13 8.03 7.53
N THR A 109 5.24 8.16 8.26
CA THR A 109 5.63 7.23 9.33
C THR A 109 5.43 7.84 10.72
N GLU A 110 4.97 9.09 10.81
CA GLU A 110 4.90 9.84 12.07
C GLU A 110 3.97 9.23 13.11
N GLU A 111 2.88 8.61 12.65
CA GLU A 111 1.88 7.96 13.49
C GLU A 111 1.98 6.43 13.46
N LEU A 112 2.96 5.86 12.74
CA LEU A 112 3.15 4.41 12.75
C LEU A 112 3.75 3.95 14.09
N ALA A 113 3.25 2.85 14.61
CA ALA A 113 3.86 2.20 15.75
C ALA A 113 5.31 1.81 15.43
N ALA A 114 6.21 1.98 16.39
CA ALA A 114 7.63 1.67 16.21
C ALA A 114 7.82 0.20 15.76
N GLY A 115 8.71 -0.01 14.79
CA GLY A 115 8.99 -1.34 14.24
C GLY A 115 7.94 -1.89 13.29
N THR A 116 6.87 -1.14 12.97
CA THR A 116 5.86 -1.52 12.01
C THR A 116 6.01 -0.78 10.68
N GLY A 117 5.15 -1.09 9.73
CA GLY A 117 5.14 -0.50 8.40
C GLY A 117 3.74 -0.49 7.79
N VAL A 118 3.69 -0.49 6.48
CA VAL A 118 2.46 -0.44 5.68
C VAL A 118 2.26 -1.77 4.96
N ALA A 119 1.14 -2.43 5.24
CA ALA A 119 0.76 -3.69 4.61
C ALA A 119 -0.38 -3.45 3.61
N ILE A 120 -0.21 -3.88 2.36
CA ILE A 120 -1.17 -3.68 1.29
C ILE A 120 -1.65 -5.03 0.77
N VAL A 121 -2.94 -5.31 0.93
CA VAL A 121 -3.60 -6.46 0.30
C VAL A 121 -4.32 -5.99 -0.96
N SER A 122 -4.11 -6.68 -2.09
CA SER A 122 -4.68 -6.32 -3.39
C SER A 122 -5.87 -7.20 -3.73
N LEU A 123 -6.93 -6.61 -4.26
CA LEU A 123 -8.16 -7.29 -4.68
C LEU A 123 -8.56 -6.83 -6.08
N GLY A 124 -9.19 -7.72 -6.86
CA GLY A 124 -9.64 -7.41 -8.23
C GLY A 124 -8.50 -7.44 -9.23
N SER A 125 -8.48 -6.51 -10.18
CA SER A 125 -7.51 -6.53 -11.27
C SER A 125 -6.07 -6.34 -10.80
N GLU A 126 -5.18 -7.10 -11.42
CA GLU A 126 -3.74 -6.96 -11.25
C GLU A 126 -3.24 -5.58 -11.66
N ARG A 127 -2.34 -5.00 -10.89
CA ARG A 127 -1.68 -3.73 -11.18
C ARG A 127 -0.20 -3.79 -10.82
N GLU A 128 0.61 -3.12 -11.58
CA GLU A 128 2.00 -2.88 -11.22
C GLU A 128 2.08 -1.80 -10.14
N MET A 129 2.87 -2.04 -9.10
CA MET A 129 3.37 -1.00 -8.19
C MET A 129 4.81 -0.69 -8.59
N LYS A 130 5.07 0.58 -8.87
CA LYS A 130 6.42 1.08 -9.15
C LYS A 130 7.04 1.67 -7.91
N PHE A 131 8.31 1.38 -7.71
CA PHE A 131 9.16 1.95 -6.69
C PHE A 131 10.22 2.81 -7.35
N ARG A 132 10.47 4.00 -6.79
CA ARG A 132 11.49 4.94 -7.28
C ARG A 132 12.41 5.32 -6.13
N TYR A 133 13.72 5.16 -6.34
CA TYR A 133 14.69 5.54 -5.32
C TYR A 133 14.77 7.06 -5.19
N LYS A 134 14.72 7.58 -3.96
CA LYS A 134 14.65 9.03 -3.72
C LYS A 134 15.93 9.77 -4.12
N LEU A 135 17.10 9.14 -3.97
CA LEU A 135 18.40 9.73 -4.30
C LEU A 135 18.75 9.61 -5.78
N ASP A 136 18.12 8.68 -6.50
CA ASP A 136 18.25 8.54 -7.96
C ASP A 136 16.88 8.27 -8.59
N ARG A 137 16.26 9.31 -9.09
CA ARG A 137 14.90 9.24 -9.66
C ARG A 137 14.82 8.46 -10.97
N SER A 138 15.95 8.17 -11.62
CA SER A 138 16.01 7.30 -12.79
C SER A 138 15.95 5.82 -12.42
N HIS A 139 16.23 5.49 -11.15
CA HIS A 139 16.19 4.12 -10.65
C HIS A 139 14.78 3.74 -10.23
N GLU A 140 14.11 2.97 -11.07
CA GLU A 140 12.77 2.44 -10.85
C GLU A 140 12.76 0.91 -10.91
N VAL A 141 11.95 0.31 -10.03
CA VAL A 141 11.70 -1.13 -9.98
C VAL A 141 10.19 -1.36 -9.88
N GLY A 142 9.66 -2.32 -10.62
CA GLY A 142 8.24 -2.70 -10.59
C GLY A 142 7.99 -4.00 -9.84
N ARG A 143 6.81 -4.12 -9.26
CA ARG A 143 6.26 -5.37 -8.72
C ARG A 143 4.79 -5.48 -9.11
N THR A 144 4.43 -6.60 -9.68
CA THR A 144 3.04 -6.92 -9.98
C THR A 144 2.31 -7.33 -8.71
N LEU A 145 1.15 -6.74 -8.47
CA LEU A 145 0.26 -7.01 -7.35
C LEU A 145 -0.95 -7.78 -7.85
N GLN A 146 -0.93 -9.08 -7.69
CA GLN A 146 -2.03 -9.98 -8.03
C GLN A 146 -3.15 -9.90 -7.00
N ALA A 147 -4.38 -10.28 -7.40
CA ALA A 147 -5.48 -10.43 -6.45
C ALA A 147 -5.11 -11.42 -5.34
N GLY A 148 -5.45 -11.08 -4.10
CA GLY A 148 -5.12 -11.89 -2.92
C GLY A 148 -3.68 -11.78 -2.45
N SER A 149 -2.80 -11.03 -3.11
CA SER A 149 -1.42 -10.85 -2.64
C SER A 149 -1.32 -9.82 -1.51
N LEU A 150 -0.36 -10.01 -0.61
CA LEU A 150 0.08 -9.05 0.40
C LEU A 150 1.43 -8.49 0.00
N LEU A 151 1.57 -7.17 0.05
CA LEU A 151 2.85 -6.46 -0.03
C LEU A 151 3.08 -5.70 1.27
N TYR A 152 4.28 -5.82 1.85
CA TYR A 152 4.66 -5.09 3.05
C TYR A 152 5.88 -4.21 2.81
N MET A 153 5.77 -2.95 3.24
CA MET A 153 6.81 -1.94 3.22
C MET A 153 7.10 -1.51 4.65
N THR A 154 8.36 -1.62 5.09
CA THR A 154 8.79 -1.17 6.42
C THR A 154 8.76 0.36 6.53
N GLY A 155 8.80 0.90 7.76
CA GLY A 155 8.98 2.34 7.97
C GLY A 155 10.27 2.87 7.32
N GLU A 156 11.37 2.10 7.35
CA GLU A 156 12.64 2.44 6.70
C GLU A 156 12.51 2.55 5.18
N PHE A 157 11.71 1.67 4.55
CA PHE A 157 11.41 1.78 3.11
C PHE A 157 10.90 3.17 2.77
N GLN A 158 9.99 3.74 3.57
CA GLN A 158 9.39 5.06 3.33
C GLN A 158 10.43 6.20 3.37
N ALA A 159 11.56 6.02 4.06
CA ALA A 159 12.64 7.01 4.07
C ALA A 159 13.40 7.08 2.74
N HIS A 160 13.55 5.98 2.03
CA HIS A 160 14.43 5.85 0.87
C HIS A 160 13.71 5.73 -0.46
N TRP A 161 12.45 5.30 -0.47
CA TRP A 161 11.70 5.01 -1.67
C TRP A 161 10.38 5.75 -1.75
N LEU A 162 9.99 6.07 -2.99
CA LEU A 162 8.63 6.44 -3.36
C LEU A 162 7.96 5.23 -4.01
N HIS A 163 6.63 5.15 -3.90
CA HIS A 163 5.85 4.15 -4.61
C HIS A 163 4.66 4.78 -5.34
N ALA A 164 4.20 4.12 -6.39
CA ALA A 164 3.11 4.58 -7.26
C ALA A 164 2.33 3.40 -7.82
N ILE A 165 1.05 3.64 -8.15
CA ILE A 165 0.26 2.78 -9.02
C ILE A 165 0.05 3.56 -10.32
N PRO A 166 0.82 3.30 -11.39
CA PRO A 166 0.67 3.99 -12.66
C PRO A 166 -0.64 3.59 -13.35
N LYS A 167 -1.07 4.38 -14.33
CA LYS A 167 -2.14 3.98 -15.24
C LYS A 167 -1.78 2.67 -15.93
N ALA A 168 -2.78 1.84 -16.19
CA ALA A 168 -2.67 0.57 -16.90
C ALA A 168 -3.88 0.43 -17.83
N PRO A 169 -3.86 1.06 -19.02
CA PRO A 169 -4.99 1.04 -19.94
C PRO A 169 -5.49 -0.39 -20.19
N GLY A 170 -6.79 -0.60 -20.10
CA GLY A 170 -7.44 -1.90 -20.23
C GLY A 170 -7.50 -2.74 -18.95
N ALA A 171 -6.86 -2.32 -17.85
CA ALA A 171 -7.04 -2.99 -16.56
C ALA A 171 -8.45 -2.72 -16.00
N GLY A 172 -9.02 -3.74 -15.37
CA GLY A 172 -10.31 -3.64 -14.68
C GLY A 172 -10.21 -2.95 -13.30
N PRO A 173 -11.29 -3.01 -12.52
CA PRO A 173 -11.34 -2.41 -11.19
C PRO A 173 -10.45 -3.15 -10.19
N ARG A 174 -9.88 -2.38 -9.23
CA ARG A 174 -9.02 -2.89 -8.15
C ARG A 174 -9.32 -2.17 -6.84
N VAL A 175 -9.32 -2.92 -5.75
CA VAL A 175 -9.30 -2.35 -4.40
C VAL A 175 -7.96 -2.71 -3.73
N SER A 176 -7.32 -1.74 -3.09
CA SER A 176 -6.22 -2.02 -2.15
C SER A 176 -6.66 -1.77 -0.72
N LEU A 177 -6.38 -2.72 0.17
CA LEU A 177 -6.56 -2.63 1.60
C LEU A 177 -5.20 -2.28 2.21
N THR A 178 -5.07 -1.07 2.74
CA THR A 178 -3.80 -0.56 3.28
C THR A 178 -3.87 -0.54 4.79
N PHE A 179 -3.30 -1.55 5.42
CA PHE A 179 -3.31 -1.75 6.86
C PHE A 179 -2.11 -1.09 7.54
N ARG A 180 -2.37 -0.47 8.71
CA ARG A 180 -1.37 0.19 9.55
C ARG A 180 -1.65 -0.05 11.03
N ARG A 181 -0.61 0.00 11.85
CA ARG A 181 -0.72 0.17 13.30
C ARG A 181 -0.47 1.64 13.61
N ILE A 182 -1.52 2.38 13.88
CA ILE A 182 -1.46 3.82 14.19
C ILE A 182 -1.36 4.01 15.71
N VAL A 183 -0.45 4.88 16.13
CA VAL A 183 -0.32 5.35 17.52
C VAL A 183 -0.45 6.86 17.50
N LYS A 184 -1.56 7.37 18.02
CA LYS A 184 -1.74 8.81 18.15
C LYS A 184 -0.74 9.36 19.16
N LYS A 185 -0.03 10.43 18.79
CA LYS A 185 0.73 11.20 19.77
C LYS A 185 -0.26 11.82 20.73
N SER A 186 -0.12 11.54 22.02
CA SER A 186 -0.84 12.30 23.05
C SER A 186 -0.45 13.77 22.88
N ASN A 187 -1.41 14.63 22.62
CA ASN A 187 -1.17 16.07 22.74
C ASN A 187 -0.80 16.33 24.20
N ALA A 188 0.48 16.59 24.45
CA ALA A 188 1.01 17.03 25.74
C ALA A 188 0.65 18.49 25.96
#